data_c5579510b8fb86e1f87e30c946a81fe6
#
_entry.id   c5579510b8fb86e1f87e30c946a81fe6
#
_cell.length_a   1.000
_cell.length_b   1.000
_cell.length_c   1.000
_cell.angle_alpha   90.00
_cell.angle_beta   90.00
_cell.angle_gamma   90.00
#
_symmetry.space_group_name_H-M   'P 1'
#
loop_
_entity.id
_entity.type
_entity.pdbx_description
1 polymer ?
#
loop_
_entity_poly.entity_id
_entity_poly.type
_entity_poly.pdbx_seq_one_letter_code
_entity_poly.pdbx_strand_id
1 'polypeptide(L)'
;RKSLAEANITSKDVCFVNAHGTATHDNDKVEGIMLEKIFGQQIKFLSTKGYTGHTLGAAGGLEAAFTAAALREGWIPASAGFVQQDENIPVRPITEQTQINGSFAVSTSLAFGGNNASIVIAKD
;
A
#
# COMPACT_ATOMS: atom_id res chain seq x y z
N ARG A 1 -9.16 5.51 -6.62
CA ARG A 1 -10.24 6.51 -6.44
C ARG A 1 -11.62 5.88 -6.39
N LYS A 2 -11.96 4.95 -7.30
CA LYS A 2 -13.27 4.26 -7.29
C LYS A 2 -13.52 3.59 -5.93
N SER A 3 -12.59 2.78 -5.44
CA SER A 3 -12.71 2.09 -4.15
C SER A 3 -12.94 3.04 -2.96
N LEU A 4 -12.31 4.21 -2.95
CA LEU A 4 -12.54 5.23 -1.92
C LEU A 4 -13.96 5.80 -2.02
N ALA A 5 -14.42 6.08 -3.24
CA ALA A 5 -15.78 6.58 -3.46
C ALA A 5 -16.86 5.55 -3.07
N GLU A 6 -16.64 4.27 -3.40
CA GLU A 6 -17.53 3.17 -3.01
C GLU A 6 -17.58 2.97 -1.49
N ALA A 7 -16.45 3.19 -0.81
CA ALA A 7 -16.38 3.17 0.66
C ALA A 7 -16.90 4.47 1.32
N ASN A 8 -17.30 5.46 0.52
CA ASN A 8 -17.75 6.77 0.96
C ASN A 8 -16.72 7.50 1.86
N ILE A 9 -15.42 7.38 1.50
CA ILE A 9 -14.30 8.02 2.19
C ILE A 9 -13.42 8.82 1.21
N THR A 10 -12.55 9.63 1.76
CA THR A 10 -11.53 10.37 1.01
C THR A 10 -10.13 9.78 1.23
N SER A 11 -9.15 10.23 0.46
CA SER A 11 -7.75 9.83 0.68
C SER A 11 -7.18 10.27 2.03
N LYS A 12 -7.76 11.29 2.65
CA LYS A 12 -7.35 11.78 3.97
C LYS A 12 -7.74 10.86 5.11
N ASP A 13 -8.74 10.01 4.89
CA ASP A 13 -9.23 9.04 5.88
C ASP A 13 -8.37 7.77 5.92
N VAL A 14 -7.49 7.59 4.92
CA VAL A 14 -6.62 6.41 4.79
C VAL A 14 -5.35 6.60 5.61
N CYS A 15 -5.13 5.76 6.60
CA CYS A 15 -3.97 5.84 7.48
C CYS A 15 -2.71 5.17 6.90
N PHE A 16 -2.85 4.18 6.02
CA PHE A 16 -1.73 3.62 5.27
C PHE A 16 -2.19 2.86 4.02
N VAL A 17 -1.23 2.58 3.15
CA VAL A 17 -1.42 1.75 1.95
C VAL A 17 -0.47 0.56 1.98
N ASN A 18 -1.01 -0.65 1.76
CA ASN A 18 -0.23 -1.82 1.40
C ASN A 18 -0.13 -1.86 -0.13
N ALA A 19 0.99 -1.41 -0.64
CA ALA A 19 1.24 -1.24 -2.06
C ALA A 19 1.53 -2.57 -2.75
N HIS A 20 1.28 -2.62 -4.06
CA HIS A 20 1.64 -3.79 -4.87
C HIS A 20 3.15 -4.06 -4.82
N GLY A 21 3.99 -3.05 -5.01
CA GLY A 21 5.41 -3.02 -4.69
C GLY A 21 6.19 -4.27 -5.07
N THR A 22 6.28 -4.59 -6.36
CA THR A 22 6.99 -5.78 -6.88
C THR A 22 8.50 -5.63 -6.97
N ALA A 23 9.04 -4.46 -6.62
CA ALA A 23 10.45 -4.10 -6.77
C ALA A 23 10.93 -4.14 -8.23
N THR A 24 10.04 -3.92 -9.18
CA THR A 24 10.38 -3.68 -10.58
C THR A 24 10.36 -2.18 -10.86
N HIS A 25 11.35 -1.68 -11.58
CA HIS A 25 11.54 -0.24 -11.83
C HIS A 25 10.26 0.44 -12.35
N ASP A 26 9.63 -0.15 -13.36
CA ASP A 26 8.44 0.45 -14.00
C ASP A 26 7.22 0.44 -13.08
N ASN A 27 6.99 -0.68 -12.37
CA ASN A 27 5.89 -0.77 -11.43
C ASN A 27 6.05 0.24 -10.30
N ASP A 28 7.21 0.25 -9.65
CA ASP A 28 7.42 1.07 -8.47
C ASP A 28 7.37 2.56 -8.79
N LYS A 29 7.85 2.95 -9.98
CA LYS A 29 7.72 4.32 -10.48
C LYS A 29 6.27 4.72 -10.71
N VAL A 30 5.51 3.91 -11.43
CA VAL A 30 4.10 4.20 -11.73
C VAL A 30 3.26 4.20 -10.46
N GLU A 31 3.47 3.22 -9.59
CA GLU A 31 2.76 3.13 -8.32
C GLU A 31 3.11 4.28 -7.38
N GLY A 32 4.38 4.66 -7.29
CA GLY A 32 4.82 5.80 -6.49
C GLY A 32 4.19 7.13 -6.93
N ILE A 33 4.14 7.39 -8.23
CA ILE A 33 3.44 8.56 -8.80
C ILE A 33 1.94 8.50 -8.49
N MET A 34 1.33 7.33 -8.57
CA MET A 34 -0.09 7.13 -8.25
C MET A 34 -0.36 7.38 -6.77
N LEU A 35 0.50 6.89 -5.87
CA LEU A 35 0.38 7.12 -4.43
C LEU A 35 0.45 8.59 -4.10
N GLU A 36 1.45 9.32 -4.63
CA GLU A 36 1.55 10.77 -4.44
C GLU A 36 0.30 11.51 -4.93
N LYS A 37 -0.15 11.21 -6.14
CA LYS A 37 -1.28 11.89 -6.77
C LYS A 37 -2.61 11.68 -6.04
N ILE A 38 -2.78 10.56 -5.35
CA ILE A 38 -4.03 10.22 -4.67
C ILE A 38 -3.99 10.58 -3.19
N PHE A 39 -2.88 10.30 -2.53
CA PHE A 39 -2.75 10.37 -1.08
C PHE A 39 -1.79 11.47 -0.60
N GLY A 40 -0.98 12.02 -1.50
CA GLY A 40 0.07 12.99 -1.18
C GLY A 40 1.39 12.33 -0.75
N GLN A 41 2.43 13.14 -0.63
CA GLN A 41 3.81 12.67 -0.34
C GLN A 41 3.98 12.07 1.07
N GLN A 42 3.10 12.40 2.00
CA GLN A 42 3.20 11.98 3.40
C GLN A 42 2.45 10.68 3.69
N ILE A 43 1.91 10.02 2.68
CA ILE A 43 1.22 8.74 2.87
C ILE A 43 2.18 7.69 3.44
N LYS A 44 1.77 7.05 4.52
CA LYS A 44 2.46 5.88 5.04
C LYS A 44 2.15 4.69 4.14
N PHE A 45 3.17 4.06 3.61
CA PHE A 45 2.97 2.85 2.81
C PHE A 45 4.13 1.88 2.97
N LEU A 46 3.84 0.62 2.70
CA LEU A 46 4.80 -0.47 2.61
C LEU A 46 4.35 -1.43 1.50
N SER A 47 5.20 -2.37 1.16
CA SER A 47 4.77 -3.60 0.45
C SER A 47 5.10 -4.82 1.29
N THR A 48 4.09 -5.64 1.57
CA THR A 48 4.29 -6.90 2.30
C THR A 48 5.03 -7.95 1.48
N LYS A 49 5.18 -7.76 0.17
CA LYS A 49 5.99 -8.64 -0.70
C LYS A 49 7.45 -8.73 -0.32
N GLY A 50 7.98 -7.73 0.38
CA GLY A 50 9.33 -7.81 0.95
C GLY A 50 9.48 -8.94 1.98
N TYR A 51 8.38 -9.35 2.62
CA TYR A 51 8.34 -10.43 3.62
C TYR A 51 7.91 -11.77 3.02
N THR A 52 6.95 -11.76 2.10
CA THR A 52 6.27 -12.97 1.61
C THR A 52 6.77 -13.44 0.24
N GLY A 53 7.49 -12.60 -0.48
CA GLY A 53 7.66 -12.75 -1.91
C GLY A 53 6.36 -12.47 -2.69
N HIS A 54 6.43 -12.55 -4.00
CA HIS A 54 5.25 -12.40 -4.85
C HIS A 54 4.51 -13.72 -4.98
N THR A 55 3.42 -13.88 -4.24
CA THR A 55 2.63 -15.12 -4.19
C THR A 55 1.60 -15.26 -5.33
N LEU A 56 1.79 -14.51 -6.42
CA LEU A 56 0.96 -14.55 -7.63
C LEU A 56 -0.55 -14.39 -7.34
N GLY A 57 -1.36 -15.36 -7.70
CA GLY A 57 -2.81 -15.30 -7.52
C GLY A 57 -3.27 -15.20 -6.05
N ALA A 58 -2.43 -15.60 -5.09
CA ALA A 58 -2.73 -15.49 -3.66
C ALA A 58 -2.35 -14.11 -3.07
N ALA A 59 -1.58 -13.30 -3.80
CA ALA A 59 -1.00 -12.05 -3.27
C ALA A 59 -2.06 -11.11 -2.71
N GLY A 60 -3.10 -10.82 -3.46
CA GLY A 60 -4.14 -9.89 -3.04
C GLY A 60 -4.87 -10.31 -1.76
N GLY A 61 -5.14 -11.61 -1.60
CA GLY A 61 -5.77 -12.16 -0.39
C GLY A 61 -4.86 -12.07 0.85
N LEU A 62 -3.59 -12.41 0.70
CA LEU A 62 -2.60 -12.30 1.77
C LEU A 62 -2.36 -10.84 2.17
N GLU A 63 -2.22 -9.96 1.20
CA GLU A 63 -2.04 -8.53 1.42
C GLU A 63 -3.25 -7.91 2.13
N ALA A 64 -4.45 -8.31 1.76
CA ALA A 64 -5.67 -7.89 2.46
C ALA A 64 -5.68 -8.36 3.92
N ALA A 65 -5.31 -9.61 4.18
CA ALA A 65 -5.24 -10.16 5.54
C ALA A 65 -4.18 -9.42 6.39
N PHE A 66 -3.00 -9.16 5.86
CA PHE A 66 -1.97 -8.37 6.54
C PHE A 66 -2.42 -6.93 6.79
N THR A 67 -3.10 -6.31 5.82
CA THR A 67 -3.62 -4.95 5.96
C THR A 67 -4.66 -4.89 7.08
N ALA A 68 -5.58 -5.86 7.14
CA ALA A 68 -6.57 -5.95 8.20
C ALA A 68 -5.93 -6.18 9.58
N ALA A 69 -4.94 -7.07 9.65
CA ALA A 69 -4.21 -7.33 10.89
C ALA A 69 -3.47 -6.08 11.38
N ALA A 70 -2.74 -5.40 10.50
CA ALA A 70 -2.02 -4.18 10.83
C ALA A 70 -2.97 -3.06 11.30
N LEU A 71 -4.10 -2.91 10.65
CA LEU A 71 -5.11 -1.92 11.03
C LEU A 71 -5.70 -2.21 12.42
N ARG A 72 -5.95 -3.49 12.74
CA ARG A 72 -6.41 -3.92 14.06
C ARG A 72 -5.36 -3.68 15.13
N GLU A 73 -4.11 -4.05 14.88
CA GLU A 73 -3.00 -3.92 15.83
C GLU A 73 -2.52 -2.46 16.01
N GLY A 74 -2.87 -1.56 15.09
CA GLY A 74 -2.52 -0.14 15.17
C GLY A 74 -1.08 0.19 14.77
N TRP A 75 -0.39 -0.69 14.06
CA TRP A 75 0.96 -0.46 13.57
C TRP A 75 1.24 -1.23 12.27
N ILE A 76 2.23 -0.75 11.53
CA ILE A 76 2.74 -1.38 10.31
C ILE A 76 4.25 -1.61 10.42
N PRO A 77 4.78 -2.73 9.88
CA PRO A 77 6.22 -3.00 9.91
C PRO A 77 6.96 -2.14 8.88
N ALA A 78 8.28 -2.08 9.00
CA ALA A 78 9.14 -1.48 7.97
C ALA A 78 8.95 -2.16 6.60
N SER A 79 9.24 -1.46 5.53
CA SER A 79 9.32 -2.06 4.19
C SER A 79 10.58 -2.91 4.08
N ALA A 80 10.43 -4.23 4.15
CA ALA A 80 11.55 -5.14 4.03
C ALA A 80 12.20 -5.04 2.64
N GLY A 81 13.54 -4.99 2.62
CA GLY A 81 14.33 -4.90 1.39
C GLY A 81 14.51 -3.48 0.83
N PHE A 82 13.89 -2.46 1.43
CA PHE A 82 14.15 -1.09 1.01
C PHE A 82 15.53 -0.62 1.49
N VAL A 83 16.38 -0.23 0.55
CA VAL A 83 17.76 0.21 0.83
C VAL A 83 17.95 1.68 0.45
N GLN A 84 17.50 2.06 -0.74
CA GLN A 84 17.77 3.39 -1.28
C GLN A 84 16.54 3.93 -2.03
N GLN A 85 16.30 5.24 -1.86
CA GLN A 85 15.27 5.96 -2.60
C GLN A 85 15.69 6.15 -4.06
N ASP A 86 14.79 5.83 -4.99
CA ASP A 86 14.92 6.23 -6.39
C ASP A 86 14.42 7.69 -6.51
N GLU A 87 15.25 8.55 -7.12
CA GLU A 87 14.95 9.98 -7.30
C GLU A 87 13.70 10.22 -8.18
N ASN A 88 13.34 9.25 -9.01
CA ASN A 88 12.16 9.32 -9.87
C ASN A 88 10.86 8.87 -9.19
N ILE A 89 10.95 8.41 -7.94
CA ILE A 89 9.79 7.97 -7.16
C ILE A 89 9.50 9.01 -6.07
N PRO A 90 8.37 9.73 -6.17
CA PRO A 90 8.11 10.90 -5.32
C PRO A 90 7.72 10.60 -3.88
N VAL A 91 7.46 9.34 -3.56
CA VAL A 91 7.06 8.88 -2.21
C VAL A 91 8.07 7.87 -1.67
N ARG A 92 8.25 7.87 -0.36
CA ARG A 92 9.16 6.95 0.31
C ARG A 92 8.39 5.97 1.17
N PRO A 93 8.66 4.65 1.06
CA PRO A 93 8.05 3.67 1.97
C PRO A 93 8.58 3.86 3.40
N ILE A 94 7.82 3.40 4.37
CA ILE A 94 8.25 3.42 5.77
C ILE A 94 9.46 2.49 5.97
N THR A 95 10.42 2.93 6.76
CA THR A 95 11.70 2.23 7.00
C THR A 95 11.85 1.66 8.41
N GLU A 96 10.87 1.90 9.25
CA GLU A 96 10.81 1.40 10.61
C GLU A 96 9.37 1.06 11.00
N GLN A 97 9.20 0.28 12.06
CA GLN A 97 7.87 0.01 12.60
C GLN A 97 7.18 1.33 12.95
N THR A 98 6.00 1.53 12.39
CA THR A 98 5.31 2.81 12.46
C THR A 98 3.91 2.63 13.04
N GLN A 99 3.58 3.41 14.06
CA GLN A 99 2.23 3.49 14.60
C GLN A 99 1.29 4.14 13.59
N ILE A 100 0.09 3.59 13.48
CA ILE A 100 -0.98 4.13 12.63
C ILE A 100 -2.21 4.48 13.48
N ASN A 101 -2.81 5.61 13.19
CA ASN A 101 -4.05 6.05 13.80
C ASN A 101 -5.08 6.28 12.69
N GLY A 102 -6.18 5.56 12.74
CA GLY A 102 -7.26 5.65 11.76
C GLY A 102 -7.99 4.34 11.62
N SER A 103 -9.11 4.38 10.91
CA SER A 103 -9.99 3.23 10.73
C SER A 103 -9.95 2.65 9.31
N PHE A 104 -9.24 3.28 8.38
CA PHE A 104 -9.21 2.84 6.99
C PHE A 104 -7.79 2.66 6.45
N ALA A 105 -7.60 1.57 5.74
CA ALA A 105 -6.39 1.29 4.98
C ALA A 105 -6.75 0.80 3.57
N VAL A 106 -5.79 0.89 2.66
CA VAL A 106 -5.97 0.45 1.27
C VAL A 106 -4.93 -0.61 0.94
N SER A 107 -5.36 -1.69 0.27
CA SER A 107 -4.45 -2.64 -0.38
C SER A 107 -4.61 -2.55 -1.90
N THR A 108 -3.50 -2.49 -2.62
CA THR A 108 -3.47 -2.37 -4.08
C THR A 108 -2.84 -3.59 -4.73
N SER A 109 -3.41 -4.03 -5.84
CA SER A 109 -2.86 -5.10 -6.67
C SER A 109 -2.87 -4.65 -8.12
N LEU A 110 -1.70 -4.62 -8.74
CA LEU A 110 -1.52 -4.25 -10.13
C LEU A 110 -1.11 -5.49 -10.92
N ALA A 111 -1.71 -5.69 -12.09
CA ALA A 111 -1.44 -6.84 -12.91
C ALA A 111 -1.21 -6.47 -14.37
N PHE A 112 -0.51 -7.34 -15.09
CA PHE A 112 -0.31 -7.20 -16.52
C PHE A 112 -1.65 -7.09 -17.26
N GLY A 113 -1.68 -6.27 -18.31
CA GLY A 113 -2.91 -6.03 -19.06
C GLY A 113 -3.88 -5.03 -18.42
N GLY A 114 -3.46 -4.37 -17.31
CA GLY A 114 -4.25 -3.32 -16.68
C GLY A 114 -5.39 -3.82 -15.77
N ASN A 115 -5.40 -5.08 -15.39
CA ASN A 115 -6.33 -5.64 -14.40
C ASN A 115 -5.90 -5.23 -12.98
N ASN A 116 -6.24 -4.01 -12.59
CA ASN A 116 -5.84 -3.45 -11.33
C ASN A 116 -6.99 -3.54 -10.31
N ALA A 117 -6.68 -3.94 -9.10
CA ALA A 117 -7.61 -3.98 -7.98
C ALA A 117 -7.14 -3.07 -6.84
N SER A 118 -8.09 -2.49 -6.14
CA SER A 118 -7.83 -1.72 -4.93
C SER A 118 -9.00 -1.95 -3.97
N ILE A 119 -8.69 -2.41 -2.77
CA ILE A 119 -9.69 -2.63 -1.72
C ILE A 119 -9.45 -1.68 -0.56
N VAL A 120 -10.54 -1.18 0.00
CA VAL A 120 -10.55 -0.44 1.26
C VAL A 120 -10.88 -1.42 2.36
N ILE A 121 -10.10 -1.40 3.42
CA ILE A 121 -10.30 -2.21 4.62
C ILE A 121 -10.55 -1.24 5.76
N ALA A 122 -11.61 -1.51 6.51
CA ALA A 122 -12.01 -0.74 7.68
C ALA A 122 -11.89 -1.58 8.94
N LYS A 123 -11.60 -0.93 10.07
CA LYS A 123 -11.82 -1.48 11.40
C LYS A 123 -12.95 -0.74 12.09
N ASP A 124 -13.74 -1.47 12.82
CA ASP A 124 -14.79 -0.97 13.72
C ASP A 124 -14.20 -0.22 14.92
#